data_f8a258a0a34c54380a0bc787e127c394
#
_entry.id   f8a258a0a34c54380a0bc787e127c394
#
_cell.length_a   1.000
_cell.length_b   1.000
_cell.length_c   1.000
_cell.angle_alpha   90.00
_cell.angle_beta   90.00
_cell.angle_gamma   90.00
#
_symmetry.space_group_name_H-M   'P 1'
#
loop_
_entity.id
_entity.type
_entity.pdbx_description
1 polymer ?
#
loop_
_entity_poly.entity_id
_entity_poly.type
_entity_poly.pdbx_seq_one_letter_code
_entity_poly.pdbx_strand_id
1 'polypeptide(L)'
;RSADDLVKLKEIQEVWMNAKDVNVYLTIDREQEGWDGHVGFVPTYLKEIGFDTNKVALVCGPPIMIKFVLQGLEELGFTRTQVYTTLELRMKCGIGICGACSETDGDGVTMRKCKCVQPETMVR
;
A
#
# COMPACT_ATOMS: atom_id res chain seq x y z
N ARG A 1 -12.62 -4.48 -1.08
CA ARG A 1 -13.90 -3.99 -0.55
C ARG A 1 -14.73 -5.13 0.04
N SER A 2 -14.84 -6.23 -0.67
CA SER A 2 -15.52 -7.45 -0.25
C SER A 2 -14.56 -8.63 -0.28
N ALA A 3 -14.94 -9.79 0.26
CA ALA A 3 -14.11 -10.99 0.18
C ALA A 3 -13.93 -11.45 -1.27
N ASP A 4 -14.93 -11.23 -2.12
CA ASP A 4 -14.88 -11.59 -3.56
C ASP A 4 -13.87 -10.72 -4.35
N ASP A 5 -13.52 -9.54 -3.85
CA ASP A 5 -12.51 -8.67 -4.44
C ASP A 5 -11.06 -9.09 -4.07
N LEU A 6 -10.88 -10.05 -3.19
CA LEU A 6 -9.56 -10.53 -2.78
C LEU A 6 -8.92 -11.37 -3.89
N VAL A 7 -7.92 -10.78 -4.53
CA VAL A 7 -7.18 -11.43 -5.60
C VAL A 7 -6.33 -12.57 -5.03
N LYS A 8 -6.35 -13.73 -5.69
CA LYS A 8 -5.54 -14.91 -5.33
C LYS A 8 -5.80 -15.45 -3.91
N LEU A 9 -7.02 -15.35 -3.40
CA LEU A 9 -7.35 -15.78 -2.04
C LEU A 9 -6.90 -17.23 -1.75
N LYS A 10 -7.07 -18.16 -2.69
CA LYS A 10 -6.61 -19.54 -2.55
C LYS A 10 -5.09 -19.64 -2.38
N GLU A 11 -4.32 -18.92 -3.20
CA GLU A 11 -2.86 -18.90 -3.10
C GLU A 11 -2.41 -18.30 -1.76
N ILE A 12 -3.09 -17.27 -1.30
CA ILE A 12 -2.83 -16.66 0.01
C ILE A 12 -3.05 -17.67 1.13
N GLN A 13 -4.20 -18.38 1.12
CA GLN A 13 -4.57 -19.34 2.16
C GLN A 13 -3.70 -20.61 2.13
N GLU A 14 -3.40 -21.13 0.95
CA GLU A 14 -2.71 -22.42 0.79
C GLU A 14 -1.17 -22.28 0.86
N VAL A 15 -0.62 -21.17 0.39
CA VAL A 15 0.82 -20.97 0.27
C VAL A 15 1.34 -19.93 1.26
N TRP A 16 0.81 -18.71 1.25
CA TRP A 16 1.41 -17.61 2.00
C TRP A 16 1.17 -17.71 3.50
N MET A 17 -0.05 -18.10 3.91
CA MET A 17 -0.37 -18.30 5.34
C MET A 17 0.38 -19.48 5.96
N ASN A 18 0.84 -20.41 5.14
CA ASN A 18 1.62 -21.58 5.58
C ASN A 18 3.14 -21.38 5.42
N ALA A 19 3.57 -20.25 4.84
CA ALA A 19 4.98 -19.97 4.65
C ALA A 19 5.63 -19.55 5.96
N LYS A 20 6.84 -20.06 6.21
CA LYS A 20 7.63 -19.69 7.38
C LYS A 20 8.01 -18.20 7.30
N ASP A 21 7.91 -17.51 8.41
CA ASP A 21 8.28 -16.10 8.56
C ASP A 21 7.44 -15.12 7.71
N VAL A 22 6.26 -15.55 7.27
CA VAL A 22 5.27 -14.71 6.57
C VAL A 22 3.99 -14.65 7.40
N ASN A 23 3.58 -13.45 7.78
CA ASN A 23 2.30 -13.20 8.43
C ASN A 23 1.38 -12.47 7.44
N VAL A 24 0.21 -13.03 7.20
CA VAL A 24 -0.77 -12.45 6.28
C VAL A 24 -1.99 -11.96 7.06
N TYR A 25 -2.33 -10.70 6.88
CA TYR A 25 -3.47 -10.05 7.50
C TYR A 25 -4.44 -9.61 6.42
N LEU A 26 -5.64 -10.16 6.43
CA LEU A 26 -6.68 -9.83 5.46
C LEU A 26 -7.76 -8.97 6.12
N THR A 27 -8.25 -7.98 5.41
CA THR A 27 -9.37 -7.15 5.85
C THR A 27 -10.29 -6.83 4.67
N ILE A 28 -11.58 -6.68 4.97
CA ILE A 28 -12.59 -6.18 4.03
C ILE A 28 -13.26 -4.94 4.63
N ASP A 29 -13.80 -4.06 3.78
CA ASP A 29 -14.36 -2.78 4.22
C ASP A 29 -15.74 -2.92 4.89
N ARG A 30 -16.46 -4.00 4.61
CA ARG A 30 -17.83 -4.22 5.07
C ARG A 30 -18.04 -5.68 5.46
N GLU A 31 -18.87 -5.89 6.45
CA GLU A 31 -19.31 -7.24 6.82
C GLU A 31 -19.91 -7.98 5.62
N GLN A 32 -19.53 -9.24 5.49
CA GLN A 32 -20.01 -10.15 4.45
C GLN A 32 -20.26 -11.52 5.06
N GLU A 33 -21.37 -12.14 4.69
CA GLU A 33 -21.69 -13.49 5.11
C GLU A 33 -20.61 -14.48 4.67
N GLY A 34 -20.14 -15.31 5.61
CA GLY A 34 -19.05 -16.27 5.36
C GLY A 34 -17.63 -15.68 5.46
N TRP A 35 -17.48 -14.44 5.91
CA TRP A 35 -16.17 -13.83 6.19
C TRP A 35 -15.88 -13.85 7.71
N ASP A 36 -14.86 -14.60 8.11
CA ASP A 36 -14.43 -14.71 9.51
C ASP A 36 -13.19 -13.83 9.84
N GLY A 37 -12.69 -13.08 8.86
CA GLY A 37 -11.52 -12.20 9.02
C GLY A 37 -11.90 -10.83 9.56
N HIS A 38 -10.90 -9.94 9.65
CA HIS A 38 -11.10 -8.59 10.11
C HIS A 38 -11.98 -7.77 9.12
N VAL A 39 -12.86 -6.93 9.69
CA VAL A 39 -13.67 -5.98 8.93
C VAL A 39 -13.29 -4.55 9.33
N GLY A 40 -12.82 -3.78 8.39
CA GLY A 40 -12.39 -2.41 8.61
C GLY A 40 -11.41 -1.90 7.56
N PHE A 41 -11.05 -0.64 7.70
CA PHE A 41 -10.10 -0.02 6.78
C PHE A 41 -8.66 -0.42 7.12
N VAL A 42 -7.85 -0.62 6.08
CA VAL A 42 -6.43 -0.99 6.22
C VAL A 42 -5.66 -0.11 7.21
N PRO A 43 -5.78 1.24 7.19
CA PRO A 43 -5.05 2.08 8.14
C PRO A 43 -5.41 1.84 9.61
N THR A 44 -6.67 1.54 9.88
CA THR A 44 -7.14 1.23 11.24
C THR A 44 -6.59 -0.11 11.69
N TYR A 45 -6.73 -1.12 10.86
CA TYR A 45 -6.25 -2.47 11.14
C TYR A 45 -4.72 -2.51 11.33
N LEU A 46 -3.98 -1.73 10.55
CA LEU A 46 -2.53 -1.57 10.71
C LEU A 46 -2.15 -1.11 12.14
N LYS A 47 -2.90 -0.17 12.70
CA LYS A 47 -2.67 0.34 14.07
C LYS A 47 -3.06 -0.67 15.14
N GLU A 48 -4.13 -1.46 14.91
CA GLU A 48 -4.59 -2.51 15.82
C GLU A 48 -3.57 -3.65 15.93
N ILE A 49 -2.99 -4.07 14.80
CA ILE A 49 -1.99 -5.13 14.77
C ILE A 49 -0.70 -4.64 15.47
N GLY A 50 -0.28 -3.43 15.20
CA GLY A 50 1.00 -2.89 15.64
C GLY A 50 2.18 -3.62 14.99
N PHE A 51 3.15 -2.88 14.49
CA PHE A 51 4.33 -3.46 13.85
C PHE A 51 5.61 -2.96 14.49
N ASP A 52 6.63 -3.83 14.49
CA ASP A 52 7.96 -3.46 14.90
C ASP A 52 8.56 -2.42 13.94
N THR A 53 9.01 -1.31 14.49
CA THR A 53 9.57 -0.18 13.75
C THR A 53 10.96 -0.43 13.18
N ASN A 54 11.57 -1.58 13.44
CA ASN A 54 12.84 -2.00 12.83
C ASN A 54 12.68 -2.50 11.38
N LYS A 55 11.46 -2.45 10.84
CA LYS A 55 11.13 -2.99 9.51
C LYS A 55 11.03 -1.88 8.48
N VAL A 56 11.11 -2.28 7.21
CA VAL A 56 10.82 -1.43 6.06
C VAL A 56 9.36 -1.66 5.68
N ALA A 57 8.62 -0.58 5.45
CA ALA A 57 7.25 -0.62 4.99
C ALA A 57 7.17 -0.33 3.48
N LEU A 58 6.52 -1.22 2.74
CA LEU A 58 6.20 -1.04 1.32
C LEU A 58 4.69 -0.85 1.20
N VAL A 59 4.26 0.30 0.71
CA VAL A 59 2.85 0.68 0.63
C VAL A 59 2.43 0.81 -0.83
N CYS A 60 1.40 0.05 -1.21
CA CYS A 60 0.82 0.09 -2.54
C CYS A 60 -0.70 0.12 -2.45
N GLY A 61 -1.35 0.96 -3.25
CA GLY A 61 -2.80 1.04 -3.31
C GLY A 61 -3.34 2.40 -3.73
N PRO A 62 -4.64 2.65 -3.59
CA PRO A 62 -5.25 3.93 -3.93
C PRO A 62 -4.65 5.09 -3.16
N PRO A 63 -4.50 6.29 -3.77
CA PRO A 63 -3.85 7.44 -3.12
C PRO A 63 -4.42 7.82 -1.77
N ILE A 64 -5.74 7.72 -1.61
CA ILE A 64 -6.40 8.02 -0.34
C ILE A 64 -6.02 7.02 0.76
N MET A 65 -5.92 5.73 0.42
CA MET A 65 -5.48 4.69 1.35
C MET A 65 -4.01 4.91 1.74
N ILE A 66 -3.14 5.15 0.76
CA ILE A 66 -1.72 5.44 0.99
C ILE A 66 -1.58 6.59 1.99
N LYS A 67 -2.30 7.70 1.79
CA LYS A 67 -2.27 8.86 2.69
C LYS A 67 -2.53 8.47 4.15
N PHE A 68 -3.59 7.73 4.41
CA PHE A 68 -3.94 7.34 5.78
C PHE A 68 -3.01 6.25 6.35
N VAL A 69 -2.50 5.34 5.51
CA VAL A 69 -1.49 4.36 5.93
C VAL A 69 -0.20 5.06 6.34
N LEU A 70 0.27 6.04 5.57
CA LEU A 70 1.46 6.82 5.89
C LEU A 70 1.32 7.55 7.22
N GLN A 71 0.16 8.17 7.48
CA GLN A 71 -0.12 8.80 8.78
C GLN A 71 -0.09 7.76 9.92
N GLY A 72 -0.70 6.59 9.70
CA GLY A 72 -0.67 5.51 10.68
C GLY A 72 0.73 4.98 10.97
N LEU A 73 1.59 4.86 9.97
CA LEU A 73 2.99 4.45 10.14
C LEU A 73 3.81 5.50 10.89
N GLU A 74 3.60 6.79 10.61
CA GLU A 74 4.22 7.89 11.39
C GLU A 74 3.83 7.83 12.87
N GLU A 75 2.55 7.61 13.18
CA GLU A 75 2.04 7.47 14.55
C GLU A 75 2.62 6.24 15.27
N LEU A 76 2.87 5.15 14.54
CA LEU A 76 3.54 3.96 15.06
C LEU A 76 5.05 4.14 15.26
N GLY A 77 5.64 5.25 14.79
CA GLY A 77 7.04 5.58 14.96
C GLY A 77 7.96 5.18 13.80
N PHE A 78 7.42 4.83 12.65
CA PHE A 78 8.23 4.62 11.46
C PHE A 78 8.83 5.92 10.96
N THR A 79 10.12 5.90 10.62
CA THR A 79 10.78 7.04 10.00
C THR A 79 10.47 7.11 8.50
N ARG A 80 10.51 8.30 7.93
CA ARG A 80 10.23 8.49 6.50
C ARG A 80 11.16 7.71 5.58
N THR A 81 12.39 7.47 6.00
CA THR A 81 13.38 6.70 5.25
C THR A 81 13.11 5.19 5.21
N GLN A 82 12.24 4.70 6.08
CA GLN A 82 11.84 3.29 6.14
C GLN A 82 10.58 2.99 5.34
N VAL A 83 9.90 4.02 4.84
CA VAL A 83 8.61 3.84 4.16
C VAL A 83 8.74 4.15 2.67
N TYR A 84 8.42 3.16 1.86
CA TYR A 84 8.39 3.26 0.41
C TYR A 84 6.96 3.14 -0.09
N THR A 85 6.58 3.96 -1.05
CA THR A 85 5.25 3.92 -1.64
C THR A 85 5.32 3.89 -3.16
N THR A 86 4.35 3.22 -3.76
CA THR A 86 4.10 3.32 -5.18
C THR A 86 3.10 4.45 -5.43
N LEU A 87 3.46 5.40 -6.27
CA LEU A 87 2.55 6.45 -6.71
C LEU A 87 1.81 5.97 -7.96
N GLU A 88 0.61 5.44 -7.76
CA GLU A 88 -0.24 5.00 -8.86
C GLU A 88 -1.01 6.18 -9.43
N LEU A 89 -0.37 6.92 -10.33
CA LEU A 89 -1.03 7.94 -11.13
C LEU A 89 -1.74 7.30 -12.33
N ARG A 90 -2.83 7.92 -12.76
CA ARG A 90 -3.61 7.46 -13.89
C ARG A 90 -2.79 7.52 -15.17
N MET A 91 -2.12 6.43 -15.51
CA MET A 91 -1.36 6.31 -16.76
C MET A 91 -2.30 6.15 -17.95
N LYS A 92 -2.05 6.93 -19.00
CA LYS A 92 -2.77 6.81 -20.27
C LYS A 92 -1.90 6.16 -21.34
N CYS A 93 -0.78 6.77 -21.70
CA CYS A 93 0.08 6.26 -22.79
C CYS A 93 1.14 5.26 -22.33
N GLY A 94 1.60 5.30 -21.10
CA GLY A 94 2.67 4.43 -20.56
C GLY A 94 4.08 4.68 -21.11
N ILE A 95 4.23 5.56 -22.10
CA ILE A 95 5.47 5.81 -22.83
C ILE A 95 6.08 7.22 -22.59
N GLY A 96 5.52 7.97 -21.66
CA GLY A 96 6.05 9.26 -21.24
C GLY A 96 5.69 10.46 -22.13
N ILE A 97 4.75 10.34 -23.05
CA ILE A 97 4.41 11.42 -24.00
C ILE A 97 3.28 12.31 -23.48
N CYS A 98 2.17 11.72 -23.01
CA CYS A 98 0.94 12.46 -22.72
C CYS A 98 0.99 13.33 -21.44
N GLY A 99 1.95 13.11 -20.56
CA GLY A 99 2.06 13.86 -19.31
C GLY A 99 0.99 13.53 -18.23
N ALA A 100 0.07 12.62 -18.49
CA ALA A 100 -1.04 12.30 -17.56
C ALA A 100 -0.57 11.75 -16.20
N CYS A 101 0.64 11.18 -16.14
CA CYS A 101 1.27 10.66 -14.93
C CYS A 101 2.43 11.53 -14.45
N SER A 102 2.44 12.82 -14.82
CA SER A 102 3.48 13.75 -14.33
C SER A 102 3.21 14.12 -12.88
N GLU A 103 4.27 14.14 -12.10
CA GLU A 103 4.28 14.60 -10.73
C GLU A 103 5.49 15.50 -10.51
N THR A 104 5.29 16.56 -9.76
CA THR A 104 6.35 17.50 -9.41
C THR A 104 6.69 17.32 -7.94
N ASP A 105 7.94 17.08 -7.65
CA ASP A 105 8.44 16.93 -6.29
C ASP A 105 8.57 18.26 -5.54
N GLY A 106 8.95 18.20 -4.26
CA GLY A 106 9.14 19.39 -3.42
C GLY A 106 10.25 20.33 -3.90
N ASP A 107 11.18 19.86 -4.72
CA ASP A 107 12.27 20.64 -5.31
C ASP A 107 11.89 21.21 -6.70
N GLY A 108 10.66 20.99 -7.14
CA GLY A 108 10.14 21.48 -8.42
C GLY A 108 10.53 20.62 -9.63
N VAL A 109 11.11 19.43 -9.41
CA VAL A 109 11.46 18.50 -10.49
C VAL A 109 10.23 17.70 -10.91
N THR A 110 9.86 17.80 -12.18
CA THR A 110 8.72 17.06 -12.73
C THR A 110 9.17 15.74 -13.35
N MET A 111 8.62 14.65 -12.84
CA MET A 111 8.88 13.28 -13.33
C MET A 111 7.61 12.68 -13.93
N ARG A 112 7.78 11.78 -14.89
CA ARG A 112 6.69 11.00 -15.49
C ARG A 112 6.72 9.59 -14.92
N LYS A 113 5.76 9.23 -14.06
CA LYS A 113 5.75 7.96 -13.32
C LYS A 113 5.76 6.71 -14.21
N CYS A 114 5.21 6.78 -15.41
CA CYS A 114 5.32 5.67 -16.38
C CYS A 114 6.75 5.40 -16.89
N LYS A 115 7.71 6.27 -16.57
CA LYS A 115 9.14 6.10 -16.83
C LYS A 115 9.95 5.81 -15.58
N CYS A 116 9.35 5.95 -14.40
CA CYS A 116 10.01 5.63 -13.14
C CYS A 116 9.84 4.15 -12.82
N VAL A 117 10.93 3.47 -12.54
CA VAL A 117 10.96 2.04 -12.24
C VAL A 117 11.09 1.78 -10.73
N GLN A 118 11.45 2.80 -9.96
CA GLN A 118 11.73 2.65 -8.54
C GLN A 118 10.56 3.16 -7.67
N PRO A 119 10.22 2.44 -6.59
CA PRO A 119 9.34 2.96 -5.56
C PRO A 119 10.00 4.20 -4.92
N GLU A 120 9.20 5.17 -4.57
CA GLU A 120 9.70 6.39 -3.93
C GLU A 120 9.63 6.28 -2.42
N THR A 121 10.67 6.76 -1.75
CA THR A 121 10.64 6.92 -0.32
C THR A 121 9.71 8.08 0.08
N MET A 122 9.10 7.98 1.26
CA MET A 122 8.26 9.03 1.82
C MET A 122 9.07 10.29 2.24
N VAL A 123 10.26 10.50 1.66
CA VAL A 123 11.22 11.56 2.04
C VAL A 123 10.78 12.94 1.59
N ARG A 124 9.49 13.21 1.46
CA ARG A 124 9.13 14.63 1.23
C ARG A 124 7.82 15.01 1.86
#